data_b0f9d803e7af17383409f045ef4bab3f
#
_entry.id   b0f9d803e7af17383409f045ef4bab3f
#
_cell.length_a   1.000
_cell.length_b   1.000
_cell.length_c   1.000
_cell.angle_alpha   90.00
_cell.angle_beta   90.00
_cell.angle_gamma   90.00
#
_symmetry.space_group_name_H-M   'P 1'
#
loop_
_entity.id
_entity.type
_entity.pdbx_description
1 polymer ?
#
loop_
_entity_poly.entity_id
_entity_poly.type
_entity_poly.pdbx_seq_one_letter_code
_entity_poly.pdbx_strand_id
1 'polypeptide(L)'
;MLPSGRLTETVIDDRGDEFPRINGRYSGQAYRYVYSAHWGNDVTFGPAMKHDMHRQTTEVHDYGRGRMTSEPVFVRKPGATAEDEGWIMSYVYDPERDLSDVVILDAQDFAGEPIATIRLPVRVPFGFHGGWAPDRITVLE
;
A
#
# COMPACT_ATOMS: atom_id res chain seq x y z
N MET A 1 -6.99 -17.75 19.47
CA MET A 1 -6.65 -19.19 19.22
C MET A 1 -7.83 -19.79 18.48
N LEU A 2 -7.62 -20.40 17.32
CA LEU A 2 -8.71 -21.08 16.61
C LEU A 2 -9.13 -22.31 17.45
N PRO A 3 -10.42 -22.60 17.59
CA PRO A 3 -10.90 -23.67 18.47
C PRO A 3 -10.35 -25.07 18.14
N SER A 4 -9.93 -25.29 16.87
CA SER A 4 -9.40 -26.58 16.40
C SER A 4 -7.86 -26.67 16.47
N GLY A 5 -7.15 -25.57 16.77
CA GLY A 5 -5.70 -25.52 16.63
C GLY A 5 -5.18 -25.71 15.18
N ARG A 6 -6.09 -25.73 14.20
CA ARG A 6 -5.76 -25.95 12.78
C ARG A 6 -5.38 -24.63 12.12
N LEU A 7 -4.24 -24.60 11.48
CA LEU A 7 -3.83 -23.52 10.56
C LEU A 7 -4.31 -23.86 9.13
N THR A 8 -4.82 -22.86 8.43
CA THR A 8 -5.15 -22.96 7.00
C THR A 8 -4.40 -21.85 6.28
N GLU A 9 -3.70 -22.20 5.22
CA GLU A 9 -3.01 -21.26 4.34
C GLU A 9 -3.77 -21.20 3.02
N THR A 10 -3.89 -19.99 2.47
CA THR A 10 -4.52 -19.74 1.16
C THR A 10 -3.64 -18.79 0.38
N VAL A 11 -3.24 -19.19 -0.83
CA VAL A 11 -2.53 -18.30 -1.76
C VAL A 11 -3.56 -17.30 -2.32
N ILE A 12 -3.25 -16.01 -2.23
CA ILE A 12 -4.10 -14.92 -2.70
C ILE A 12 -3.71 -14.52 -4.12
N ASP A 13 -2.40 -14.48 -4.38
CA ASP A 13 -1.80 -14.09 -5.66
C ASP A 13 -0.50 -14.89 -5.86
N ASP A 14 -0.20 -15.27 -7.11
CA ASP A 14 1.02 -16.02 -7.43
C ASP A 14 2.26 -15.12 -7.58
N ARG A 15 2.08 -13.81 -7.60
CA ARG A 15 3.16 -12.85 -7.63
C ARG A 15 3.73 -12.67 -6.23
N GLY A 16 5.07 -12.51 -6.12
CA GLY A 16 5.69 -12.10 -4.88
C GLY A 16 5.27 -10.69 -4.51
N ASP A 17 5.01 -10.46 -3.23
CA ASP A 17 4.74 -9.13 -2.71
C ASP A 17 5.37 -8.94 -1.32
N GLU A 18 5.58 -7.68 -0.98
CA GLU A 18 6.18 -7.26 0.28
C GLU A 18 5.42 -6.08 0.86
N PHE A 19 5.69 -5.81 2.14
CA PHE A 19 5.11 -4.69 2.88
C PHE A 19 3.58 -4.69 2.92
N PRO A 20 2.93 -5.80 3.33
CA PRO A 20 1.48 -5.84 3.40
C PRO A 20 0.95 -4.87 4.46
N ARG A 21 0.04 -4.00 4.05
CA ARG A 21 -0.62 -2.99 4.90
C ARG A 21 -2.13 -3.11 4.79
N ILE A 22 -2.79 -2.84 5.88
CA ILE A 22 -4.26 -2.75 5.94
C ILE A 22 -4.66 -1.37 6.44
N ASN A 23 -5.94 -1.04 6.35
CA ASN A 23 -6.48 0.08 7.11
C ASN A 23 -6.29 -0.20 8.61
N GLY A 24 -5.45 0.58 9.28
CA GLY A 24 -5.04 0.37 10.68
C GLY A 24 -6.20 0.30 11.68
N ARG A 25 -7.40 0.83 11.31
CA ARG A 25 -8.60 0.72 12.12
C ARG A 25 -9.06 -0.75 12.29
N TYR A 26 -8.68 -1.62 11.37
CA TYR A 26 -9.03 -3.04 11.38
C TYR A 26 -7.94 -3.91 11.99
N SER A 27 -6.91 -3.33 12.61
CA SER A 27 -5.86 -4.11 13.29
C SER A 27 -6.46 -4.98 14.38
N GLY A 28 -6.18 -6.30 14.32
CA GLY A 28 -6.74 -7.29 15.25
C GLY A 28 -8.20 -7.68 14.99
N GLN A 29 -8.79 -7.23 13.90
CA GLN A 29 -10.15 -7.55 13.47
C GLN A 29 -10.16 -8.22 12.10
N ALA A 30 -11.30 -8.71 11.65
CA ALA A 30 -11.46 -9.13 10.26
C ALA A 30 -11.34 -7.93 9.32
N TYR A 31 -10.56 -8.07 8.28
CA TYR A 31 -10.35 -7.06 7.24
C TYR A 31 -10.56 -7.70 5.86
N ARG A 32 -10.82 -6.86 4.89
CA ARG A 32 -11.08 -7.28 3.51
C ARG A 32 -9.94 -6.89 2.57
N TYR A 33 -9.31 -5.73 2.78
CA TYR A 33 -8.34 -5.19 1.84
C TYR A 33 -6.93 -5.19 2.42
N VAL A 34 -5.98 -5.65 1.59
CA VAL A 34 -4.54 -5.58 1.86
C VAL A 34 -3.88 -4.82 0.72
N TYR A 35 -2.96 -3.94 1.06
CA TYR A 35 -2.14 -3.18 0.10
C TYR A 35 -0.70 -3.61 0.25
N SER A 36 -0.01 -3.85 -0.87
CA SER A 36 1.37 -4.33 -0.87
C SER A 36 2.15 -3.76 -2.06
N ALA A 37 3.45 -3.93 -2.04
CA ALA A 37 4.33 -3.65 -3.15
C ALA A 37 4.76 -4.95 -3.82
N HIS A 38 4.62 -5.05 -5.15
CA HIS A 38 5.10 -6.20 -5.88
C HIS A 38 6.62 -6.37 -5.70
N TRP A 39 7.05 -7.59 -5.41
CA TRP A 39 8.45 -7.98 -5.30
C TRP A 39 8.84 -8.82 -6.51
N GLY A 40 9.68 -8.26 -7.39
CA GLY A 40 10.18 -8.97 -8.56
C GLY A 40 11.30 -9.95 -8.27
N ASN A 41 11.55 -10.85 -9.21
CA ASN A 41 12.61 -11.87 -9.09
C ASN A 41 14.04 -11.27 -9.07
N ASP A 42 14.19 -10.04 -9.52
CA ASP A 42 15.45 -9.27 -9.57
C ASP A 42 15.67 -8.40 -8.34
N VAL A 43 14.92 -8.65 -7.26
CA VAL A 43 14.99 -7.89 -5.99
C VAL A 43 14.61 -6.42 -6.19
N THR A 44 13.73 -6.14 -7.15
CA THR A 44 13.18 -4.81 -7.39
C THR A 44 11.73 -4.74 -6.93
N PHE A 45 11.36 -3.59 -6.34
CA PHE A 45 9.96 -3.29 -6.09
C PHE A 45 9.33 -2.76 -7.39
N GLY A 46 8.16 -3.28 -7.70
CA GLY A 46 7.41 -2.92 -8.90
C GLY A 46 6.17 -2.08 -8.59
N PRO A 47 5.04 -2.39 -9.23
CA PRO A 47 3.76 -1.73 -8.98
C PRO A 47 3.25 -1.96 -7.57
N ALA A 48 2.26 -1.14 -7.16
CA ALA A 48 1.48 -1.41 -5.96
C ALA A 48 0.33 -2.37 -6.26
N MET A 49 -0.07 -3.15 -5.26
CA MET A 49 -1.16 -4.13 -5.34
C MET A 49 -2.19 -3.88 -4.24
N LYS A 50 -3.47 -4.07 -4.59
CA LYS A 50 -4.60 -4.09 -3.66
C LYS A 50 -5.30 -5.44 -3.77
N HIS A 51 -5.29 -6.22 -2.70
CA HIS A 51 -5.92 -7.53 -2.62
C HIS A 51 -7.28 -7.44 -1.95
N ASP A 52 -8.34 -7.93 -2.61
CA ASP A 52 -9.66 -8.13 -2.03
C ASP A 52 -9.74 -9.58 -1.52
N MET A 53 -9.57 -9.76 -0.23
CA MET A 53 -9.55 -11.07 0.43
C MET A 53 -10.88 -11.81 0.34
N HIS A 54 -12.01 -11.09 0.19
CA HIS A 54 -13.32 -11.71 0.03
C HIS A 54 -13.60 -12.17 -1.39
N ARG A 55 -13.16 -11.39 -2.40
CA ARG A 55 -13.34 -11.72 -3.81
C ARG A 55 -12.20 -12.54 -4.38
N GLN A 56 -11.08 -12.63 -3.66
CA GLN A 56 -9.84 -13.26 -4.13
C GLN A 56 -9.38 -12.66 -5.45
N THR A 57 -9.37 -11.33 -5.54
CA THR A 57 -8.92 -10.57 -6.70
C THR A 57 -7.86 -9.57 -6.30
N THR A 58 -6.96 -9.26 -7.24
CA THR A 58 -5.90 -8.27 -7.05
C THR A 58 -6.02 -7.19 -8.12
N GLU A 59 -6.09 -5.93 -7.68
CA GLU A 59 -5.92 -4.76 -8.53
C GLU A 59 -4.44 -4.34 -8.49
N VAL A 60 -3.93 -3.84 -9.62
CA VAL A 60 -2.53 -3.42 -9.76
C VAL A 60 -2.49 -1.98 -10.26
N HIS A 61 -1.72 -1.14 -9.58
CA HIS A 61 -1.37 0.19 -10.06
C HIS A 61 0.09 0.21 -10.50
N ASP A 62 0.30 0.33 -11.83
CA ASP A 62 1.62 0.44 -12.44
C ASP A 62 2.03 1.91 -12.55
N TYR A 63 3.10 2.28 -11.87
CA TYR A 63 3.64 3.65 -11.90
C TYR A 63 4.42 3.99 -13.18
N GLY A 64 4.55 3.05 -14.09
CA GLY A 64 5.31 3.18 -15.34
C GLY A 64 6.66 2.49 -15.32
N ARG A 65 7.27 2.42 -16.49
CA ARG A 65 8.46 1.61 -16.74
C ARG A 65 9.62 1.93 -15.78
N GLY A 66 10.10 0.90 -15.09
CA GLY A 66 11.26 0.95 -14.21
C GLY A 66 11.05 1.74 -12.91
N ARG A 67 9.85 2.28 -12.68
CA ARG A 67 9.53 2.96 -11.42
C ARG A 67 9.33 1.92 -10.31
N MET A 68 9.83 2.27 -9.13
CA MET A 68 9.78 1.39 -7.97
C MET A 68 9.04 2.05 -6.81
N THR A 69 8.00 1.37 -6.30
CA THR A 69 7.25 1.86 -5.15
C THR A 69 7.92 1.47 -3.83
N SER A 70 7.69 2.24 -2.80
CA SER A 70 7.90 1.84 -1.41
C SER A 70 6.65 1.16 -0.84
N GLU A 71 6.67 0.89 0.47
CA GLU A 71 5.50 0.42 1.22
C GLU A 71 4.29 1.33 0.98
N PRO A 72 3.13 0.80 0.51
CA PRO A 72 1.91 1.58 0.35
C PRO A 72 1.26 1.82 1.71
N VAL A 73 1.03 3.08 2.06
CA VAL A 73 0.43 3.49 3.33
C VAL A 73 -1.02 3.90 3.11
N PHE A 74 -1.96 3.21 3.76
CA PHE A 74 -3.37 3.59 3.75
C PHE A 74 -3.64 4.76 4.68
N VAL A 75 -4.28 5.80 4.16
CA VAL A 75 -4.74 6.98 4.90
C VAL A 75 -6.25 7.11 4.74
N ARG A 76 -6.97 6.97 5.85
CA ARG A 76 -8.43 7.00 5.86
C ARG A 76 -8.96 8.41 5.56
N LYS A 77 -9.98 8.54 4.68
CA LYS A 77 -10.68 9.81 4.47
C LYS A 77 -11.44 10.24 5.74
N PRO A 78 -11.52 11.52 6.04
CA PRO A 78 -12.41 12.02 7.09
C PRO A 78 -13.86 11.59 6.83
N GLY A 79 -14.54 11.08 7.86
CA GLY A 79 -15.93 10.61 7.75
C GLY A 79 -16.14 9.27 7.02
N ALA A 80 -15.06 8.63 6.55
CA ALA A 80 -15.14 7.37 5.82
C ALA A 80 -15.94 6.30 6.58
N THR A 81 -16.77 5.55 5.87
CA THR A 81 -17.58 4.44 6.40
C THR A 81 -17.15 3.09 5.85
N ALA A 82 -16.69 3.03 4.60
CA ALA A 82 -16.14 1.83 4.00
C ALA A 82 -14.69 1.60 4.43
N GLU A 83 -14.25 0.33 4.40
CA GLU A 83 -12.90 -0.06 4.80
C GLU A 83 -11.83 0.54 3.91
N ASP A 84 -12.06 0.58 2.59
CA ASP A 84 -11.16 1.12 1.58
C ASP A 84 -11.46 2.58 1.20
N GLU A 85 -12.31 3.27 1.96
CA GLU A 85 -12.57 4.69 1.74
C GLU A 85 -11.43 5.54 2.28
N GLY A 86 -10.39 5.70 1.45
CA GLY A 86 -9.13 6.30 1.84
C GLY A 86 -8.24 6.62 0.66
N TRP A 87 -7.01 6.94 0.97
CA TRP A 87 -5.93 7.18 0.02
C TRP A 87 -4.79 6.19 0.27
N ILE A 88 -4.09 5.84 -0.79
CA ILE A 88 -2.82 5.12 -0.71
C ILE A 88 -1.71 6.09 -1.04
N MET A 89 -0.74 6.21 -0.14
CA MET A 89 0.42 7.06 -0.30
C MET A 89 1.68 6.21 -0.37
N SER A 90 2.51 6.45 -1.39
CA SER A 90 3.78 5.76 -1.56
C SER A 90 4.85 6.73 -2.04
N TYR A 91 6.10 6.51 -1.60
CA TYR A 91 7.24 7.03 -2.33
C TYR A 91 7.46 6.18 -3.57
N VAL A 92 7.66 6.83 -4.70
CA VAL A 92 7.91 6.16 -5.98
C VAL A 92 9.22 6.69 -6.55
N TYR A 93 10.21 5.81 -6.70
CA TYR A 93 11.47 6.15 -7.35
C TYR A 93 11.29 6.20 -8.85
N ASP A 94 11.80 7.26 -9.47
CA ASP A 94 11.82 7.49 -10.91
C ASP A 94 13.28 7.36 -11.41
N PRO A 95 13.62 6.27 -12.09
CA PRO A 95 15.00 6.04 -12.56
C PRO A 95 15.45 7.00 -13.65
N GLU A 96 14.51 7.61 -14.42
CA GLU A 96 14.87 8.56 -15.47
C GLU A 96 15.36 9.89 -14.88
N ARG A 97 14.87 10.28 -13.72
CA ARG A 97 15.25 11.50 -13.02
C ARG A 97 16.26 11.26 -11.89
N ASP A 98 16.45 10.02 -11.48
CA ASP A 98 17.13 9.63 -10.23
C ASP A 98 16.60 10.39 -8.99
N LEU A 99 15.28 10.57 -8.95
CA LEU A 99 14.54 11.29 -7.91
C LEU A 99 13.34 10.47 -7.47
N SER A 100 12.66 10.92 -6.42
CA SER A 100 11.43 10.28 -5.94
C SER A 100 10.23 11.21 -6.05
N ASP A 101 9.06 10.61 -6.16
CA ASP A 101 7.76 11.25 -6.07
C ASP A 101 7.01 10.73 -4.83
N VAL A 102 6.11 11.52 -4.26
CA VAL A 102 5.02 11.02 -3.44
C VAL A 102 3.81 10.88 -4.34
N VAL A 103 3.31 9.65 -4.50
CA VAL A 103 2.11 9.37 -5.30
C VAL A 103 0.95 9.07 -4.37
N ILE A 104 -0.21 9.66 -4.67
CA ILE A 104 -1.44 9.49 -3.89
C ILE A 104 -2.51 8.91 -4.81
N LEU A 105 -3.00 7.72 -4.48
CA LEU A 105 -4.07 7.03 -5.19
C LEU A 105 -5.38 7.09 -4.40
N ASP A 106 -6.52 7.02 -5.07
CA ASP A 106 -7.78 6.67 -4.43
C ASP A 106 -7.81 5.16 -4.16
N ALA A 107 -8.00 4.76 -2.91
CA ALA A 107 -8.03 3.34 -2.59
C ALA A 107 -9.26 2.62 -3.17
N GLN A 108 -10.33 3.33 -3.56
CA GLN A 108 -11.52 2.79 -4.21
C GLN A 108 -11.42 2.77 -5.75
N ASP A 109 -10.49 3.54 -6.31
CA ASP A 109 -10.12 3.54 -7.73
C ASP A 109 -8.62 3.28 -7.87
N PHE A 110 -8.17 2.16 -7.29
CA PHE A 110 -6.76 1.88 -7.05
C PHE A 110 -5.93 1.78 -8.33
N ALA A 111 -6.48 1.21 -9.39
CA ALA A 111 -5.83 1.08 -10.69
C ALA A 111 -5.94 2.34 -11.57
N GLY A 112 -6.75 3.33 -11.14
CA GLY A 112 -6.98 4.58 -11.85
C GLY A 112 -5.81 5.55 -11.80
N GLU A 113 -6.02 6.74 -12.37
CA GLU A 113 -5.02 7.80 -12.35
C GLU A 113 -4.76 8.30 -10.93
N PRO A 114 -3.50 8.64 -10.59
CA PRO A 114 -3.19 9.23 -9.29
C PRO A 114 -3.97 10.51 -9.03
N ILE A 115 -4.52 10.65 -7.81
CA ILE A 115 -5.13 11.92 -7.34
C ILE A 115 -4.08 13.03 -7.34
N ALA A 116 -2.86 12.69 -6.94
CA ALA A 116 -1.75 13.65 -6.92
C ALA A 116 -0.40 12.93 -7.07
N THR A 117 0.53 13.64 -7.72
CA THR A 117 1.94 13.28 -7.77
C THR A 117 2.76 14.48 -7.36
N ILE A 118 3.46 14.38 -6.23
CA ILE A 118 4.30 15.41 -5.66
C ILE A 118 5.75 15.07 -6.00
N ARG A 119 6.35 15.83 -6.91
CA ARG A 119 7.75 15.65 -7.30
C ARG A 119 8.68 16.16 -6.22
N LEU A 120 9.50 15.28 -5.69
CA LEU A 120 10.48 15.65 -4.68
C LEU A 120 11.78 16.13 -5.35
N PRO A 121 12.47 17.12 -4.74
CA PRO A 121 13.77 17.58 -5.24
C PRO A 121 14.93 16.65 -4.85
N VAL A 122 14.63 15.51 -4.23
CA VAL A 122 15.59 14.55 -3.70
C VAL A 122 15.16 13.12 -4.02
N ARG A 123 16.13 12.23 -4.08
CA ARG A 123 15.88 10.79 -4.04
C ARG A 123 15.65 10.38 -2.59
N VAL A 124 14.52 9.73 -2.30
CA VAL A 124 14.28 9.07 -1.03
C VAL A 124 15.04 7.74 -1.03
N PRO A 125 15.92 7.49 -0.06
CA PRO A 125 16.61 6.19 0.05
C PRO A 125 15.61 5.05 0.17
N PHE A 126 15.97 3.88 -0.37
CA PHE A 126 15.18 2.68 -0.12
C PHE A 126 15.15 2.39 1.38
N GLY A 127 13.97 2.19 1.89
CA GLY A 127 13.71 1.86 3.30
C GLY A 127 12.81 0.65 3.38
N PHE A 128 12.42 0.27 4.60
CA PHE A 128 11.51 -0.85 4.82
C PHE A 128 10.10 -0.35 5.12
N HIS A 129 9.95 0.49 6.12
CA HIS A 129 8.65 0.87 6.62
C HIS A 129 8.46 2.39 6.64
N GLY A 130 7.27 2.80 6.29
CA GLY A 130 6.77 4.15 6.41
C GLY A 130 5.48 4.22 7.20
N GLY A 131 4.98 5.41 7.43
CA GLY A 131 3.70 5.60 8.08
C GLY A 131 3.17 7.01 7.90
N TRP A 132 1.87 7.15 8.06
CA TRP A 132 1.21 8.44 8.13
C TRP A 132 1.01 8.84 9.59
N ALA A 133 1.45 10.05 9.95
CA ALA A 133 1.17 10.65 11.24
C ALA A 133 0.25 11.87 11.02
N PRO A 134 -0.97 11.88 11.57
CA PRO A 134 -1.83 13.07 11.50
C PRO A 134 -1.25 14.22 12.36
N ASP A 135 -1.54 15.48 11.98
CA ASP A 135 -1.04 16.69 12.65
C ASP A 135 -1.37 16.79 14.15
N ARG A 136 -2.30 15.98 14.63
CA ARG A 136 -2.63 15.89 16.05
C ARG A 136 -2.22 14.53 16.59
N ILE A 137 -0.97 14.43 17.00
CA ILE A 137 -0.56 13.37 17.92
C ILE A 137 -1.12 13.79 19.29
N THR A 138 -2.25 13.20 19.69
CA THR A 138 -2.68 13.28 21.08
C THR A 138 -1.71 12.40 21.87
N VAL A 139 -0.71 13.01 22.47
CA VAL A 139 0.09 12.33 23.49
C VAL A 139 -0.87 12.07 24.64
N LEU A 140 -1.23 10.81 24.87
CA LEU A 140 -1.94 10.41 26.09
C LEU A 140 -0.96 10.63 27.24
N GLU A 141 -1.25 11.63 28.08
CA GLU A 141 -0.58 11.85 29.37
C GLU A 141 -0.90 10.70 30.33
#